data_f9a72c2b5df770b549d59c9e0a196bd6
#
_entry.id   f9a72c2b5df770b549d59c9e0a196bd6
#
_cell.length_a   1.000
_cell.length_b   1.000
_cell.length_c   1.000
_cell.angle_alpha   90.00
_cell.angle_beta   90.00
_cell.angle_gamma   90.00
#
_symmetry.space_group_name_H-M   'P 1'
#
loop_
_entity.id
_entity.type
_entity.pdbx_description
1 polymer ?
#
loop_
_entity_poly.entity_id
_entity_poly.type
_entity_poly.pdbx_seq_one_letter_code
_entity_poly.pdbx_strand_id
1 'polypeptide(L)'
;MKKLKDGNCYTCMGCRSFLTVYHDEEDRPKFYGRFNQGVVTLNLVDVACSSGKDMQKFWEIMDERLELCRRALMCRHNRLKGTPSDVAPILWQNGALARLKKGEKIDRLLYNGYSTISLG
;
A
#
# COMPACT_ATOMS: atom_id res chain seq x y z
N MET A 1 -7.90 -25.81 -1.63
CA MET A 1 -9.32 -25.89 -2.04
C MET A 1 -10.32 -25.57 -0.92
N LYS A 2 -10.04 -25.82 0.37
CA LYS A 2 -10.96 -25.50 1.49
C LYS A 2 -11.22 -24.00 1.62
N LYS A 3 -10.19 -23.15 1.55
CA LYS A 3 -10.30 -21.68 1.64
C LYS A 3 -11.17 -21.03 0.54
N LEU A 4 -11.27 -21.67 -0.64
CA LEU A 4 -12.12 -21.17 -1.72
C LEU A 4 -13.60 -21.44 -1.45
N LYS A 5 -13.91 -22.55 -0.78
CA LYS A 5 -15.29 -22.91 -0.41
C LYS A 5 -15.85 -22.03 0.71
N ASP A 6 -14.96 -21.51 1.56
CA ASP A 6 -15.32 -20.63 2.68
C ASP A 6 -15.44 -19.15 2.26
N GLY A 7 -15.28 -18.83 0.96
CA GLY A 7 -15.30 -17.45 0.44
C GLY A 7 -14.06 -16.62 0.81
N ASN A 8 -13.08 -17.21 1.46
CA ASN A 8 -11.89 -16.54 1.99
C ASN A 8 -10.71 -16.65 1.00
N CYS A 9 -10.94 -16.33 -0.25
CA CYS A 9 -9.90 -16.35 -1.27
C CYS A 9 -9.30 -14.96 -1.47
N TYR A 10 -8.02 -14.84 -1.14
CA TYR A 10 -7.24 -13.66 -1.48
C TYR A 10 -6.59 -13.86 -2.85
N THR A 11 -6.99 -13.07 -3.82
CA THR A 11 -6.34 -13.03 -5.14
C THR A 11 -5.18 -12.05 -5.11
N CYS A 12 -3.99 -12.55 -5.34
CA CYS A 12 -2.84 -11.70 -5.64
C CYS A 12 -3.12 -10.93 -6.94
N MET A 13 -3.18 -9.62 -6.86
CA MET A 13 -3.38 -8.78 -8.04
C MET A 13 -2.03 -8.26 -8.52
N GLY A 14 -1.48 -8.90 -9.54
CA GLY A 14 -0.34 -8.41 -10.28
C GLY A 14 0.97 -8.31 -9.49
N CYS A 15 1.94 -7.74 -10.15
CA CYS A 15 3.26 -7.43 -9.64
C CYS A 15 3.18 -6.43 -8.47
N ARG A 16 3.68 -6.78 -7.28
CA ARG A 16 3.77 -5.93 -6.09
C ARG A 16 2.47 -5.64 -5.33
N SER A 17 1.42 -6.41 -5.53
CA SER A 17 0.15 -6.28 -4.79
C SER A 17 -0.07 -7.42 -3.81
N PHE A 18 0.98 -7.81 -3.11
CA PHE A 18 0.88 -8.76 -2.02
C PHE A 18 0.47 -8.01 -0.75
N LEU A 19 -0.84 -7.90 -0.53
CA LEU A 19 -1.36 -7.27 0.67
C LEU A 19 -1.54 -8.34 1.75
N THR A 20 -0.99 -8.11 2.93
CA THR A 20 -1.29 -8.94 4.09
C THR A 20 -2.79 -8.91 4.39
N VAL A 21 -3.32 -10.01 4.90
CA VAL A 21 -4.71 -10.05 5.35
C VAL A 21 -4.87 -9.04 6.47
N TYR A 22 -5.82 -8.13 6.32
CA TYR A 22 -6.21 -7.22 7.38
C TYR A 22 -7.41 -7.81 8.12
N HIS A 23 -7.38 -7.78 9.44
CA HIS A 23 -8.52 -8.15 10.27
C HIS A 23 -9.17 -6.87 10.82
N ASP A 24 -10.49 -6.83 10.80
CA ASP A 24 -11.26 -5.74 11.38
C ASP A 24 -11.31 -5.83 12.93
N GLU A 25 -12.06 -4.93 13.57
CA GLU A 25 -12.19 -4.89 15.03
C GLU A 25 -12.84 -6.15 15.63
N GLU A 26 -13.58 -6.90 14.80
CA GLU A 26 -14.18 -8.20 15.18
C GLU A 26 -13.35 -9.40 14.70
N ASP A 27 -12.06 -9.18 14.37
CA ASP A 27 -11.11 -10.20 13.87
C ASP A 27 -11.57 -10.91 12.58
N ARG A 28 -12.42 -10.27 11.78
CA ARG A 28 -12.87 -10.80 10.49
C ARG A 28 -11.87 -10.43 9.39
N PRO A 29 -11.42 -11.39 8.59
CA PRO A 29 -10.48 -11.12 7.53
C PRO A 29 -11.14 -10.33 6.38
N LYS A 30 -10.47 -9.26 5.93
CA LYS A 30 -10.91 -8.43 4.81
C LYS A 30 -10.11 -8.77 3.55
N PHE A 31 -10.77 -9.34 2.55
CA PHE A 31 -10.16 -9.80 1.31
C PHE A 31 -10.42 -8.90 0.10
N TYR A 32 -11.33 -7.95 0.18
CA TYR A 32 -11.78 -7.11 -0.94
C TYR A 32 -11.85 -5.63 -0.55
N GLY A 33 -11.99 -4.78 -1.56
CA GLY A 33 -12.14 -3.34 -1.34
C GLY A 33 -10.86 -2.66 -0.85
N ARG A 34 -9.69 -3.19 -1.22
CA ARG A 34 -8.37 -2.69 -0.82
C ARG A 34 -7.59 -2.22 -2.04
N PHE A 35 -6.75 -1.22 -1.86
CA PHE A 35 -5.91 -0.68 -2.91
C PHE A 35 -4.52 -0.29 -2.40
N ASN A 36 -3.56 -0.13 -3.32
CA ASN A 36 -2.23 0.36 -3.02
C ASN A 36 -2.15 1.85 -3.34
N GLN A 37 -1.78 2.67 -2.35
CA GLN A 37 -1.61 4.12 -2.49
C GLN A 37 -0.41 4.49 -3.36
N GLY A 38 0.59 3.63 -3.42
CA GLY A 38 1.79 3.83 -4.22
C GLY A 38 2.93 2.91 -3.82
N VAL A 39 3.89 2.82 -4.71
CA VAL A 39 5.10 2.01 -4.56
C VAL A 39 6.32 2.94 -4.68
N VAL A 40 7.30 2.71 -3.83
CA VAL A 40 8.66 3.25 -3.97
C VAL A 40 9.61 2.06 -4.05
N THR A 41 10.48 2.05 -5.05
CA THR A 41 11.42 0.94 -5.26
C THR A 41 12.79 1.31 -4.72
N LEU A 42 13.36 0.41 -3.93
CA LEU A 42 14.73 0.48 -3.46
C LEU A 42 15.64 -0.28 -4.44
N ASN A 43 16.65 0.40 -4.98
CA ASN A 43 17.63 -0.23 -5.86
C ASN A 43 18.76 -0.85 -5.02
N LEU A 44 18.66 -2.14 -4.74
CA LEU A 44 19.67 -2.87 -3.97
C LEU A 44 21.00 -2.98 -4.70
N VAL A 45 21.00 -2.98 -6.03
CA VAL A 45 22.24 -3.01 -6.82
C VAL A 45 23.03 -1.72 -6.62
N ASP A 46 22.34 -0.57 -6.61
CA ASP A 46 22.97 0.73 -6.32
C ASP A 46 23.57 0.75 -4.91
N VAL A 47 22.84 0.26 -3.91
CA VAL A 47 23.33 0.15 -2.53
C VAL A 47 24.60 -0.72 -2.47
N ALA A 48 24.59 -1.89 -3.11
CA ALA A 48 25.72 -2.81 -3.13
C ALA A 48 26.95 -2.21 -3.84
N CYS A 49 26.76 -1.58 -4.98
CA CYS A 49 27.86 -0.93 -5.72
C CYS A 49 28.44 0.24 -4.92
N SER A 50 27.60 1.04 -4.29
CA SER A 50 28.03 2.21 -3.50
C SER A 50 28.76 1.83 -2.23
N SER A 51 28.53 0.63 -1.68
CA SER A 51 29.22 0.14 -0.47
C SER A 51 30.68 -0.26 -0.71
N GLY A 52 31.08 -0.49 -1.97
CA GLY A 52 32.47 -0.84 -2.31
C GLY A 52 32.96 -2.15 -1.67
N LYS A 53 32.07 -3.14 -1.48
CA LYS A 53 32.32 -4.43 -0.79
C LYS A 53 32.47 -4.35 0.73
N ASP A 54 32.20 -3.21 1.33
CA ASP A 54 32.15 -3.03 2.77
C ASP A 54 30.74 -3.31 3.28
N MET A 55 30.60 -4.35 4.11
CA MET A 55 29.29 -4.78 4.65
C MET A 55 28.70 -3.77 5.64
N GLN A 56 29.53 -3.11 6.43
CA GLN A 56 29.02 -2.11 7.37
C GLN A 56 28.48 -0.91 6.61
N LYS A 57 29.23 -0.42 5.64
CA LYS A 57 28.81 0.67 4.76
C LYS A 57 27.56 0.31 3.93
N PHE A 58 27.44 -0.98 3.54
CA PHE A 58 26.22 -1.44 2.87
C PHE A 58 24.97 -1.22 3.73
N TRP A 59 25.02 -1.60 5.01
CA TRP A 59 23.88 -1.43 5.92
C TRP A 59 23.60 0.03 6.24
N GLU A 60 24.61 0.86 6.39
CA GLU A 60 24.46 2.31 6.59
C GLU A 60 23.75 2.97 5.40
N ILE A 61 24.16 2.66 4.17
CA ILE A 61 23.51 3.15 2.94
C ILE A 61 22.10 2.58 2.82
N MET A 62 21.90 1.31 3.16
CA MET A 62 20.60 0.66 3.13
C MET A 62 19.60 1.38 4.04
N ASP A 63 19.98 1.66 5.28
CA ASP A 63 19.14 2.35 6.26
C ASP A 63 18.81 3.77 5.82
N GLU A 64 19.77 4.50 5.27
CA GLU A 64 19.53 5.82 4.68
C GLU A 64 18.49 5.78 3.55
N ARG A 65 18.65 4.82 2.62
CA ARG A 65 17.74 4.66 1.48
C ARG A 65 16.34 4.21 1.91
N LEU A 66 16.26 3.34 2.90
CA LEU A 66 14.96 2.92 3.48
C LEU A 66 14.23 4.11 4.10
N GLU A 67 14.92 4.97 4.83
CA GLU A 67 14.31 6.17 5.40
C GLU A 67 13.84 7.14 4.30
N LEU A 68 14.58 7.31 3.21
CA LEU A 68 14.15 8.10 2.05
C LEU A 68 12.90 7.50 1.40
N CYS A 69 12.84 6.18 1.24
CA CYS A 69 11.66 5.48 0.72
C CYS A 69 10.45 5.70 1.62
N ARG A 70 10.62 5.57 2.94
CA ARG A 70 9.57 5.84 3.92
C ARG A 70 9.04 7.27 3.81
N ARG A 71 9.91 8.26 3.74
CA ARG A 71 9.54 9.68 3.59
C ARG A 71 8.79 9.93 2.30
N ALA A 72 9.22 9.34 1.18
CA ALA A 72 8.54 9.45 -0.11
C ALA A 72 7.14 8.84 -0.08
N LEU A 73 6.98 7.67 0.54
CA LEU A 73 5.68 7.02 0.71
C LEU A 73 4.75 7.86 1.61
N MET A 74 5.26 8.40 2.70
CA MET A 74 4.50 9.27 3.59
C MET A 74 4.11 10.60 2.94
N CYS A 75 4.96 11.15 2.08
CA CYS A 75 4.63 12.33 1.28
C CYS A 75 3.42 12.05 0.37
N ARG A 76 3.41 10.92 -0.34
CA ARG A 76 2.26 10.48 -1.16
C ARG A 76 1.00 10.29 -0.33
N HIS A 77 1.11 9.58 0.79
CA HIS A 77 -0.01 9.37 1.71
C HIS A 77 -0.62 10.68 2.19
N ASN A 78 0.22 11.61 2.63
CA ASN A 78 -0.24 12.92 3.10
C ASN A 78 -0.87 13.75 1.97
N ARG A 79 -0.40 13.60 0.73
CA ARG A 79 -0.97 14.30 -0.42
C ARG A 79 -2.37 13.81 -0.78
N LEU A 80 -2.68 12.55 -0.50
CA LEU A 80 -4.00 11.98 -0.73
C LEU A 80 -5.03 12.42 0.29
N LYS A 81 -4.61 12.84 1.48
CA LYS A 81 -5.53 13.33 2.53
C LYS A 81 -6.32 14.53 2.05
N GLY A 82 -7.60 14.55 2.39
CA GLY A 82 -8.51 15.61 2.02
C GLY A 82 -9.00 15.57 0.57
N THR A 83 -8.52 14.62 -0.25
CA THR A 83 -8.97 14.48 -1.64
C THR A 83 -10.46 14.10 -1.68
N PRO A 84 -11.30 14.85 -2.43
CA PRO A 84 -12.72 14.50 -2.59
C PRO A 84 -12.89 13.31 -3.53
N SER A 85 -13.90 12.51 -3.30
CA SER A 85 -14.26 11.34 -4.11
C SER A 85 -14.57 11.68 -5.58
N ASP A 86 -14.90 12.94 -5.85
CA ASP A 86 -15.21 13.45 -7.20
C ASP A 86 -13.99 13.48 -8.13
N VAL A 87 -12.78 13.42 -7.59
CA VAL A 87 -11.54 13.40 -8.39
C VAL A 87 -11.44 12.10 -9.22
N ALA A 88 -11.95 10.99 -8.70
CA ALA A 88 -12.01 9.73 -9.43
C ALA A 88 -13.30 8.95 -9.07
N PRO A 89 -14.45 9.38 -9.59
CA PRO A 89 -15.76 8.80 -9.22
C PRO A 89 -15.85 7.30 -9.50
N ILE A 90 -15.23 6.83 -10.57
CA ILE A 90 -15.20 5.40 -10.92
C ILE A 90 -14.54 4.57 -9.82
N LEU A 91 -13.49 5.10 -9.18
CA LEU A 91 -12.78 4.40 -8.11
C LEU A 91 -13.51 4.54 -6.76
N TRP A 92 -13.92 5.74 -6.41
CA TRP A 92 -14.33 6.07 -5.06
C TRP A 92 -15.83 6.02 -4.82
N GLN A 93 -16.64 6.34 -5.83
CA GLN A 93 -18.10 6.40 -5.69
C GLN A 93 -18.79 5.17 -6.30
N ASN A 94 -18.36 4.74 -7.48
CA ASN A 94 -19.04 3.71 -8.28
C ASN A 94 -18.27 2.40 -8.39
N GLY A 95 -17.04 2.36 -7.86
CA GLY A 95 -16.19 1.16 -7.88
C GLY A 95 -16.55 0.14 -6.81
N ALA A 96 -15.85 -0.98 -6.83
CA ALA A 96 -15.99 -2.06 -5.85
C ALA A 96 -15.39 -1.72 -4.47
N LEU A 97 -14.59 -0.64 -4.37
CA LEU A 97 -13.75 -0.38 -3.20
C LEU A 97 -14.55 0.10 -1.99
N ALA A 98 -15.24 1.21 -2.09
CA ALA A 98 -15.79 1.80 -0.88
C ALA A 98 -17.09 2.57 -1.03
N ARG A 99 -17.50 2.90 -2.23
CA ARG A 99 -18.75 3.61 -2.54
C ARG A 99 -18.97 4.85 -1.65
N LEU A 100 -18.02 5.77 -1.72
CA LEU A 100 -18.15 7.06 -1.05
C LEU A 100 -19.26 7.88 -1.69
N LYS A 101 -19.86 8.78 -0.92
CA LYS A 101 -20.81 9.76 -1.44
C LYS A 101 -20.06 10.82 -2.25
N LYS A 102 -20.79 11.51 -3.15
CA LYS A 102 -20.26 12.65 -3.89
C LYS A 102 -19.72 13.72 -2.91
N GLY A 103 -18.51 14.20 -3.16
CA GLY A 103 -17.85 15.19 -2.32
C GLY A 103 -17.26 14.65 -1.00
N GLU A 104 -17.52 13.39 -0.64
CA GLU A 104 -16.93 12.78 0.55
C GLU A 104 -15.42 12.62 0.38
N LYS A 105 -14.64 12.90 1.43
CA LYS A 105 -13.19 12.75 1.43
C LYS A 105 -12.79 11.29 1.50
N ILE A 106 -11.70 10.93 0.80
CA ILE A 106 -11.20 9.55 0.75
C ILE A 106 -10.43 9.14 2.01
N ASP A 107 -10.29 10.02 2.99
CA ASP A 107 -9.43 9.84 4.17
C ASP A 107 -9.66 8.52 4.90
N ARG A 108 -10.93 8.11 5.08
CA ARG A 108 -11.22 6.82 5.75
C ARG A 108 -10.71 5.60 4.99
N LEU A 109 -10.46 5.73 3.68
CA LEU A 109 -9.92 4.66 2.84
C LEU A 109 -8.39 4.57 2.88
N LEU A 110 -7.72 5.59 3.43
CA LEU A 110 -6.28 5.60 3.58
C LEU A 110 -5.81 4.76 4.77
N TYR A 111 -6.74 4.32 5.63
CA TYR A 111 -6.48 3.58 6.87
C TYR A 111 -7.36 2.32 6.96
N ASN A 112 -7.29 1.64 8.08
CA ASN A 112 -8.18 0.55 8.47
C ASN A 112 -8.27 -0.59 7.44
N GLY A 113 -7.13 -0.97 6.87
CA GLY A 113 -7.04 -2.09 5.93
C GLY A 113 -7.64 -1.84 4.54
N TYR A 114 -8.11 -0.64 4.24
CA TYR A 114 -8.56 -0.30 2.89
C TYR A 114 -7.40 -0.03 1.92
N SER A 115 -6.29 0.48 2.43
CA SER A 115 -5.14 0.78 1.59
C SER A 115 -3.82 0.40 2.23
N THR A 116 -2.80 0.28 1.40
CA THR A 116 -1.41 0.05 1.80
C THR A 116 -0.48 0.96 1.03
N ILE A 117 0.72 1.11 1.55
CA ILE A 117 1.88 1.65 0.85
C ILE A 117 2.87 0.50 0.68
N SER A 118 3.60 0.47 -0.42
CA SER A 118 4.48 -0.66 -0.74
C SER A 118 5.90 -0.18 -0.99
N LEU A 119 6.84 -0.94 -0.45
CA LEU A 119 8.26 -0.87 -0.81
C LEU A 119 8.55 -2.01 -1.79
N GLY A 120 9.17 -1.70 -2.91
CA GLY A 120 9.52 -2.65 -3.97
C GLY A 120 11.00 -2.73 -4.22
#